data_be98812e1dfe203c286811f5987ae289
#
_entry.id   be98812e1dfe203c286811f5987ae289
#
_cell.length_a   1.000
_cell.length_b   1.000
_cell.length_c   1.000
_cell.angle_alpha   90.00
_cell.angle_beta   90.00
_cell.angle_gamma   90.00
#
_symmetry.space_group_name_H-M   'P 1'
#
loop_
_entity.id
_entity.type
_entity.pdbx_description
1 polymer ?
#
loop_
_entity_poly.entity_id
_entity_poly.type
_entity_poly.pdbx_seq_one_letter_code
_entity_poly.pdbx_strand_id
1 'polypeptide(L)'
;MVLEKLIMDIEEILKEEEKLIEIKNASVIIIGDIHGDYLSLERILKDLKDEKIVFLGDYADRGPSPIEVYEKIFELKVSRPKEVFLLRGNHEAPDLLPFHPHDFPWHLNLKYRDRWREIYKKFIGIYNKMPIALIIEKLALLLHGGISPEIKIENLKNPDEKILEIILWSDPSDEIHGVLPSYRGAGIIFGPDVSFKVLSEINVKYLIRSHQPTIYGYKWNHNMKVLTIFSSKNVYNLINGAYVKIVNGNLEIVKF
;
A
#
# COMPACT_ATOMS: atom_id res chain seq x y z
N MET A 1 -5.04 24.94 -5.65
CA MET A 1 -4.04 25.21 -6.73
C MET A 1 -2.88 24.22 -6.72
N VAL A 2 -2.14 24.03 -5.61
CA VAL A 2 -1.02 23.06 -5.59
C VAL A 2 -1.52 21.62 -5.80
N LEU A 3 -2.43 21.15 -4.96
CA LEU A 3 -2.95 19.77 -5.04
C LEU A 3 -3.61 19.46 -6.39
N GLU A 4 -4.34 20.39 -6.98
CA GLU A 4 -5.02 20.14 -8.27
C GLU A 4 -4.04 19.98 -9.42
N LYS A 5 -2.94 20.73 -9.41
CA LYS A 5 -1.85 20.54 -10.37
C LYS A 5 -1.20 19.17 -10.18
N LEU A 6 -0.88 18.81 -8.94
CA LEU A 6 -0.32 17.49 -8.61
C LEU A 6 -1.24 16.35 -9.05
N ILE A 7 -2.56 16.47 -8.85
CA ILE A 7 -3.56 15.50 -9.32
C ILE A 7 -3.46 15.29 -10.83
N MET A 8 -3.36 16.38 -11.61
CA MET A 8 -3.23 16.29 -13.07
C MET A 8 -1.92 15.60 -13.49
N ASP A 9 -0.81 16.02 -12.87
CA ASP A 9 0.52 15.46 -13.17
C ASP A 9 0.56 13.95 -12.80
N ILE A 10 0.00 13.57 -11.65
CA ILE A 10 -0.12 12.16 -11.21
C ILE A 10 -1.00 11.35 -12.15
N GLU A 11 -2.12 11.91 -12.58
CA GLU A 11 -3.03 11.22 -13.50
C GLU A 11 -2.34 10.86 -14.82
N GLU A 12 -1.51 11.75 -15.37
CA GLU A 12 -0.73 11.47 -16.58
C GLU A 12 0.35 10.40 -16.32
N ILE A 13 1.05 10.46 -15.19
CA ILE A 13 2.07 9.44 -14.85
C ILE A 13 1.44 8.05 -14.71
N LEU A 14 0.32 7.94 -13.97
CA LEU A 14 -0.32 6.66 -13.72
C LEU A 14 -1.04 6.05 -14.93
N LYS A 15 -1.29 6.81 -15.99
CA LYS A 15 -1.79 6.26 -17.27
C LYS A 15 -0.79 5.33 -17.94
N GLU A 16 0.50 5.57 -17.71
CA GLU A 16 1.59 4.80 -18.30
C GLU A 16 2.04 3.63 -17.40
N GLU A 17 1.52 3.54 -16.18
CA GLU A 17 1.88 2.48 -15.23
C GLU A 17 0.96 1.25 -15.36
N GLU A 18 1.56 0.06 -15.37
CA GLU A 18 0.84 -1.21 -15.34
C GLU A 18 0.30 -1.51 -13.94
N LYS A 19 -0.70 -2.40 -13.84
CA LYS A 19 -1.25 -2.85 -12.55
C LYS A 19 -0.25 -3.66 -11.72
N LEU A 20 0.62 -4.41 -12.37
CA LEU A 20 1.77 -5.08 -11.77
C LEU A 20 3.05 -4.42 -12.24
N ILE A 21 3.82 -3.89 -11.32
CA ILE A 21 5.15 -3.32 -11.58
C ILE A 21 6.21 -4.38 -11.27
N GLU A 22 7.20 -4.52 -12.15
CA GLU A 22 8.34 -5.42 -11.94
C GLU A 22 9.64 -4.60 -11.90
N ILE A 23 10.41 -4.73 -10.82
CA ILE A 23 11.71 -4.07 -10.70
C ILE A 23 12.81 -5.09 -10.40
N LYS A 24 14.00 -4.82 -10.93
CA LYS A 24 15.19 -5.59 -10.59
C LYS A 24 15.64 -5.27 -9.16
N ASN A 25 16.45 -6.17 -8.60
CA ASN A 25 17.04 -5.98 -7.28
C ASN A 25 17.77 -4.62 -7.20
N ALA A 26 17.29 -3.75 -6.33
CA ALA A 26 17.75 -2.37 -6.17
C ALA A 26 17.68 -1.99 -4.68
N SER A 27 18.23 -0.84 -4.33
CA SER A 27 17.94 -0.24 -3.02
C SER A 27 16.51 0.29 -3.01
N VAL A 28 15.67 -0.26 -2.14
CA VAL A 28 14.23 0.04 -2.09
C VAL A 28 13.79 0.29 -0.65
N ILE A 29 13.03 1.35 -0.46
CA ILE A 29 12.32 1.64 0.79
C ILE A 29 10.86 1.26 0.60
N ILE A 30 10.29 0.50 1.52
CA ILE A 30 8.89 0.07 1.48
C ILE A 30 8.18 0.65 2.70
N ILE A 31 7.14 1.44 2.45
CA ILE A 31 6.37 2.18 3.45
C ILE A 31 4.96 1.60 3.49
N GLY A 32 4.49 1.24 4.67
CA GLY A 32 3.13 0.75 4.91
C GLY A 32 2.11 1.88 5.04
N ASP A 33 0.94 1.55 5.61
CA ASP A 33 -0.15 2.48 5.84
C ASP A 33 0.31 3.79 6.49
N ILE A 34 -0.16 4.91 5.97
CA ILE A 34 0.13 6.25 6.48
C ILE A 34 -1.10 6.87 7.16
N HIS A 35 -2.30 6.66 6.61
CA HIS A 35 -3.55 7.11 7.21
C HIS A 35 -3.52 8.56 7.70
N GLY A 36 -3.10 9.50 6.86
CA GLY A 36 -3.06 10.92 7.23
C GLY A 36 -2.06 11.28 8.35
N ASP A 37 -1.15 10.38 8.73
CA ASP A 37 -0.08 10.61 9.70
C ASP A 37 1.13 11.30 9.04
N TYR A 38 0.99 12.59 8.79
CA TYR A 38 2.03 13.38 8.13
C TYR A 38 3.36 13.40 8.92
N LEU A 39 3.29 13.38 10.26
CA LEU A 39 4.49 13.38 11.11
C LEU A 39 5.31 12.09 10.94
N SER A 40 4.64 10.94 10.88
CA SER A 40 5.31 9.66 10.59
C SER A 40 5.91 9.66 9.19
N LEU A 41 5.18 10.16 8.19
CA LEU A 41 5.70 10.29 6.83
C LEU A 41 6.94 11.18 6.77
N GLU A 42 6.92 12.37 7.36
CA GLU A 42 8.09 13.26 7.41
C GLU A 42 9.27 12.59 8.09
N ARG A 43 9.03 11.87 9.18
CA ARG A 43 10.09 11.16 9.90
C ARG A 43 10.78 10.14 9.00
N ILE A 44 10.02 9.34 8.27
CA ILE A 44 10.57 8.35 7.33
C ILE A 44 11.36 9.05 6.23
N LEU A 45 10.78 10.07 5.61
CA LEU A 45 11.39 10.75 4.45
C LEU A 45 12.69 11.48 4.77
N LYS A 46 12.92 11.91 6.02
CA LYS A 46 14.17 12.57 6.44
C LYS A 46 15.42 11.68 6.28
N ASP A 47 15.24 10.37 6.41
CA ASP A 47 16.35 9.42 6.38
C ASP A 47 16.61 8.85 4.97
N LEU A 48 15.81 9.25 3.97
CA LEU A 48 15.89 8.77 2.59
C LEU A 48 16.76 9.67 1.72
N LYS A 49 17.46 9.03 0.77
CA LYS A 49 18.30 9.70 -0.23
C LYS A 49 17.80 9.39 -1.65
N ASP A 50 18.51 8.52 -2.35
CA ASP A 50 18.26 8.20 -3.76
C ASP A 50 17.62 6.82 -3.96
N GLU A 51 17.16 6.18 -2.85
CA GLU A 51 16.52 4.87 -2.92
C GLU A 51 15.18 4.95 -3.66
N LYS A 52 14.79 3.87 -4.35
CA LYS A 52 13.41 3.71 -4.82
C LYS A 52 12.47 3.62 -3.63
N ILE A 53 11.27 4.17 -3.76
CA ILE A 53 10.28 4.19 -2.69
C ILE A 53 9.01 3.48 -3.17
N VAL A 54 8.52 2.53 -2.40
CA VAL A 54 7.24 1.86 -2.64
C VAL A 54 6.32 2.13 -1.46
N PHE A 55 5.21 2.77 -1.71
CA PHE A 55 4.11 2.91 -0.75
C PHE A 55 3.10 1.79 -0.98
N LEU A 56 2.66 1.14 0.07
CA LEU A 56 1.76 -0.01 -0.01
C LEU A 56 0.27 0.33 0.01
N GLY A 57 -0.09 1.61 0.00
CA GLY A 57 -1.49 2.08 0.05
C GLY A 57 -1.90 2.66 1.39
N ASP A 58 -3.20 2.99 1.51
CA ASP A 58 -3.83 3.59 2.69
C ASP A 58 -3.17 4.91 3.11
N TYR A 59 -3.26 5.89 2.22
CA TYR A 59 -2.64 7.22 2.42
C TYR A 59 -3.47 8.13 3.30
N ALA A 60 -4.80 8.07 3.14
CA ALA A 60 -5.76 8.94 3.79
C ALA A 60 -6.59 8.22 4.86
N ASP A 61 -7.62 8.92 5.34
CA ASP A 61 -8.54 8.51 6.40
C ASP A 61 -7.88 8.32 7.77
N ARG A 62 -8.67 8.45 8.84
CA ARG A 62 -8.32 8.23 10.25
C ARG A 62 -7.40 9.27 10.87
N GLY A 63 -6.43 9.78 10.15
CA GLY A 63 -5.47 10.75 10.65
C GLY A 63 -5.80 12.20 10.29
N PRO A 64 -5.15 13.16 10.94
CA PRO A 64 -5.53 14.57 10.85
C PRO A 64 -5.08 15.28 9.57
N SER A 65 -4.13 14.73 8.81
CA SER A 65 -3.47 15.45 7.72
C SER A 65 -3.44 14.68 6.38
N PRO A 66 -4.60 14.14 5.90
CA PRO A 66 -4.62 13.33 4.68
C PRO A 66 -4.25 14.14 3.42
N ILE A 67 -4.58 15.42 3.39
CA ILE A 67 -4.30 16.28 2.23
C ILE A 67 -2.79 16.56 2.14
N GLU A 68 -2.15 16.87 3.24
CA GLU A 68 -0.71 17.11 3.34
C GLU A 68 0.08 15.82 2.99
N VAL A 69 -0.43 14.65 3.38
CA VAL A 69 0.15 13.35 2.99
C VAL A 69 0.09 13.19 1.47
N TYR A 70 -1.08 13.40 0.84
CA TYR A 70 -1.19 13.31 -0.61
C TYR A 70 -0.33 14.35 -1.34
N GLU A 71 -0.34 15.60 -0.90
CA GLU A 71 0.51 16.65 -1.49
C GLU A 71 1.98 16.20 -1.48
N LYS A 72 2.47 15.70 -0.34
CA LYS A 72 3.87 15.27 -0.18
C LYS A 72 4.22 14.05 -1.04
N ILE A 73 3.36 13.03 -1.04
CA ILE A 73 3.59 11.79 -1.82
C ILE A 73 3.51 12.06 -3.33
N PHE A 74 2.58 12.92 -3.75
CA PHE A 74 2.43 13.29 -5.15
C PHE A 74 3.60 14.15 -5.63
N GLU A 75 4.10 15.10 -4.82
CA GLU A 75 5.34 15.83 -5.12
C GLU A 75 6.52 14.88 -5.34
N LEU A 76 6.68 13.88 -4.47
CA LEU A 76 7.73 12.87 -4.62
C LEU A 76 7.55 12.06 -5.91
N LYS A 77 6.34 11.60 -6.20
CA LYS A 77 6.04 10.83 -7.41
C LYS A 77 6.29 11.64 -8.68
N VAL A 78 5.86 12.90 -8.72
CA VAL A 78 6.07 13.79 -9.88
C VAL A 78 7.55 14.10 -10.08
N SER A 79 8.31 14.32 -9.00
CA SER A 79 9.75 14.61 -9.09
C SER A 79 10.59 13.38 -9.48
N ARG A 80 10.13 12.16 -9.14
CA ARG A 80 10.85 10.89 -9.33
C ARG A 80 9.91 9.80 -9.87
N PRO A 81 9.30 9.99 -11.07
CA PRO A 81 8.19 9.14 -11.54
C PRO A 81 8.55 7.66 -11.73
N LYS A 82 9.83 7.34 -12.00
CA LYS A 82 10.33 5.96 -12.20
C LYS A 82 10.93 5.33 -10.95
N GLU A 83 10.91 6.04 -9.82
CA GLU A 83 11.55 5.60 -8.58
C GLU A 83 10.60 5.58 -7.39
N VAL A 84 9.49 6.30 -7.46
CA VAL A 84 8.44 6.31 -6.44
C VAL A 84 7.21 5.59 -6.99
N PHE A 85 6.76 4.54 -6.29
CA PHE A 85 5.64 3.69 -6.68
C PHE A 85 4.54 3.79 -5.64
N LEU A 86 3.32 4.07 -6.10
CA LEU A 86 2.15 4.25 -5.23
C LEU A 86 1.19 3.09 -5.47
N LEU A 87 1.22 2.07 -4.60
CA LEU A 87 0.28 0.96 -4.70
C LEU A 87 -1.09 1.36 -4.13
N ARG A 88 -2.14 0.74 -4.64
CA ARG A 88 -3.51 0.93 -4.19
C ARG A 88 -3.74 0.18 -2.88
N GLY A 89 -4.26 0.86 -1.86
CA GLY A 89 -4.79 0.27 -0.64
C GLY A 89 -6.31 0.12 -0.71
N ASN A 90 -6.92 -0.44 0.34
CA ASN A 90 -8.37 -0.57 0.38
C ASN A 90 -9.07 0.78 0.63
N HIS A 91 -8.39 1.74 1.26
CA HIS A 91 -8.88 3.12 1.40
C HIS A 91 -8.85 3.91 0.08
N GLU A 92 -8.10 3.46 -0.90
CA GLU A 92 -8.12 3.96 -2.27
C GLU A 92 -9.11 3.18 -3.18
N ALA A 93 -10.03 2.39 -2.59
CA ALA A 93 -11.02 1.60 -3.33
C ALA A 93 -12.46 1.75 -2.80
N PRO A 94 -12.95 2.97 -2.47
CA PRO A 94 -14.28 3.17 -1.92
C PRO A 94 -15.42 2.86 -2.91
N ASP A 95 -15.10 2.82 -4.19
CA ASP A 95 -16.01 2.44 -5.28
C ASP A 95 -16.11 0.92 -5.49
N LEU A 96 -15.09 0.16 -5.06
CA LEU A 96 -15.13 -1.31 -5.07
C LEU A 96 -15.88 -1.85 -3.85
N LEU A 97 -15.45 -1.44 -2.66
CA LEU A 97 -16.06 -1.86 -1.39
C LEU A 97 -16.09 -0.69 -0.40
N PRO A 98 -17.27 -0.29 0.07
CA PRO A 98 -17.39 0.78 1.04
C PRO A 98 -16.83 0.35 2.39
N PHE A 99 -16.17 1.29 3.08
CA PHE A 99 -15.58 1.08 4.40
C PHE A 99 -15.87 2.26 5.33
N HIS A 100 -15.66 2.06 6.63
CA HIS A 100 -15.89 3.09 7.64
C HIS A 100 -14.77 3.06 8.71
N PRO A 101 -14.31 4.22 9.21
CA PRO A 101 -14.63 5.57 8.72
C PRO A 101 -13.94 5.90 7.39
N HIS A 102 -14.62 6.69 6.56
CA HIS A 102 -14.08 7.29 5.34
C HIS A 102 -14.22 8.81 5.45
N ASP A 103 -13.22 9.46 6.02
CA ASP A 103 -13.25 10.87 6.41
C ASP A 103 -12.47 11.80 5.45
N PHE A 104 -11.73 11.25 4.51
CA PHE A 104 -11.02 12.04 3.51
C PHE A 104 -11.92 13.03 2.74
N PRO A 105 -13.15 12.67 2.28
CA PRO A 105 -14.08 13.62 1.68
C PRO A 105 -14.43 14.80 2.61
N TRP A 106 -14.51 14.55 3.93
CA TRP A 106 -14.76 15.60 4.90
C TRP A 106 -13.57 16.59 4.99
N HIS A 107 -12.33 16.10 5.01
CA HIS A 107 -11.13 16.94 4.97
C HIS A 107 -11.08 17.80 3.70
N LEU A 108 -11.41 17.21 2.55
CA LEU A 108 -11.51 17.96 1.30
C LEU A 108 -12.59 19.05 1.37
N ASN A 109 -13.76 18.74 1.96
CA ASN A 109 -14.82 19.73 2.13
C ASN A 109 -14.40 20.91 3.03
N LEU A 110 -13.70 20.64 4.12
CA LEU A 110 -13.18 21.70 5.00
C LEU A 110 -12.21 22.64 4.25
N LYS A 111 -11.30 22.08 3.43
CA LYS A 111 -10.27 22.87 2.73
C LYS A 111 -10.78 23.53 1.44
N TYR A 112 -11.61 22.81 0.64
CA TYR A 112 -11.97 23.23 -0.71
C TYR A 112 -13.45 23.64 -0.88
N ARG A 113 -14.27 23.56 0.16
CA ARG A 113 -15.69 23.97 0.18
C ARG A 113 -16.46 23.38 -1.00
N ASP A 114 -17.17 24.16 -1.77
CA ASP A 114 -18.04 23.71 -2.88
C ASP A 114 -17.33 22.87 -3.94
N ARG A 115 -15.99 22.95 -4.02
CA ARG A 115 -15.19 22.24 -5.01
C ARG A 115 -14.76 20.84 -4.58
N TRP A 116 -15.01 20.44 -3.33
CA TRP A 116 -14.49 19.19 -2.78
C TRP A 116 -14.95 17.95 -3.57
N ARG A 117 -16.19 17.95 -4.09
CA ARG A 117 -16.73 16.81 -4.85
C ARG A 117 -16.01 16.60 -6.19
N GLU A 118 -15.67 17.70 -6.86
CA GLU A 118 -14.88 17.66 -8.10
C GLU A 118 -13.48 17.10 -7.85
N ILE A 119 -12.84 17.58 -6.79
CA ILE A 119 -11.50 17.13 -6.40
C ILE A 119 -11.53 15.65 -6.01
N TYR A 120 -12.51 15.25 -5.19
CA TYR A 120 -12.66 13.85 -4.78
C TYR A 120 -12.91 12.92 -5.97
N LYS A 121 -13.71 13.32 -6.94
CA LYS A 121 -13.92 12.57 -8.19
C LYS A 121 -12.61 12.34 -8.95
N LYS A 122 -11.71 13.31 -8.96
CA LYS A 122 -10.38 13.16 -9.56
C LYS A 122 -9.53 12.13 -8.79
N PHE A 123 -9.61 12.13 -7.45
CA PHE A 123 -8.96 11.09 -6.64
C PHE A 123 -9.47 9.69 -6.97
N ILE A 124 -10.77 9.49 -7.12
CA ILE A 124 -11.32 8.18 -7.57
C ILE A 124 -10.73 7.78 -8.93
N GLY A 125 -10.58 8.72 -9.86
CA GLY A 125 -9.94 8.46 -11.15
C GLY A 125 -8.47 8.04 -11.01
N ILE A 126 -7.72 8.64 -10.09
CA ILE A 126 -6.34 8.27 -9.74
C ILE A 126 -6.30 6.88 -9.10
N TYR A 127 -7.14 6.61 -8.09
CA TYR A 127 -7.18 5.34 -7.37
C TYR A 127 -7.37 4.16 -8.31
N ASN A 128 -8.26 4.31 -9.31
CA ASN A 128 -8.52 3.27 -10.30
C ASN A 128 -7.36 3.03 -11.28
N LYS A 129 -6.41 3.97 -11.39
CA LYS A 129 -5.20 3.82 -12.21
C LYS A 129 -4.01 3.26 -11.42
N MET A 130 -3.99 3.40 -10.10
CA MET A 130 -2.87 2.94 -9.27
C MET A 130 -2.52 1.48 -9.54
N PRO A 131 -1.21 1.13 -9.55
CA PRO A 131 -0.74 -0.24 -9.46
C PRO A 131 -1.27 -0.93 -8.22
N ILE A 132 -1.46 -2.25 -8.29
CA ILE A 132 -1.97 -3.05 -7.16
C ILE A 132 -0.89 -3.91 -6.51
N ALA A 133 0.18 -4.18 -7.26
CA ALA A 133 1.29 -4.99 -6.78
C ALA A 133 2.62 -4.55 -7.42
N LEU A 134 3.71 -4.87 -6.72
CA LEU A 134 5.06 -4.71 -7.24
C LEU A 134 5.88 -5.96 -6.92
N ILE A 135 6.63 -6.47 -7.90
CA ILE A 135 7.59 -7.56 -7.70
C ILE A 135 9.01 -7.00 -7.72
N ILE A 136 9.76 -7.26 -6.65
CA ILE A 136 11.21 -7.17 -6.66
C ILE A 136 11.74 -8.55 -7.06
N GLU A 137 12.39 -8.62 -8.23
CA GLU A 137 12.80 -9.87 -8.87
C GLU A 137 13.49 -10.84 -7.91
N LYS A 138 12.99 -12.08 -7.82
CA LYS A 138 13.47 -13.18 -6.95
C LYS A 138 13.49 -12.88 -5.44
N LEU A 139 12.95 -11.72 -5.02
CA LEU A 139 13.01 -11.31 -3.63
C LEU A 139 11.64 -11.19 -2.97
N ALA A 140 10.76 -10.34 -3.47
CA ALA A 140 9.50 -10.06 -2.79
C ALA A 140 8.37 -9.70 -3.75
N LEU A 141 7.16 -10.13 -3.40
CA LEU A 141 5.90 -9.58 -3.86
C LEU A 141 5.45 -8.52 -2.84
N LEU A 142 5.13 -7.33 -3.31
CA LEU A 142 4.62 -6.22 -2.52
C LEU A 142 3.18 -5.94 -2.94
N LEU A 143 2.27 -5.86 -1.98
CA LEU A 143 0.87 -5.45 -2.18
C LEU A 143 0.28 -4.97 -0.85
N HIS A 144 -0.95 -4.47 -0.85
CA HIS A 144 -1.53 -3.89 0.36
C HIS A 144 -2.00 -4.93 1.38
N GLY A 145 -2.93 -5.81 1.02
CA GLY A 145 -3.59 -6.77 1.92
C GLY A 145 -2.98 -8.17 1.84
N GLY A 146 -3.47 -9.03 0.98
CA GLY A 146 -3.04 -10.42 0.98
C GLY A 146 -3.20 -11.15 -0.35
N ILE A 147 -3.13 -12.46 -0.28
CA ILE A 147 -3.14 -13.36 -1.44
C ILE A 147 -4.12 -14.52 -1.23
N SER A 148 -4.55 -15.13 -2.34
CA SER A 148 -5.29 -16.40 -2.35
C SER A 148 -4.56 -17.46 -3.19
N PRO A 149 -4.94 -18.74 -3.10
CA PRO A 149 -4.33 -19.80 -3.92
C PRO A 149 -4.45 -19.61 -5.43
N GLU A 150 -5.32 -18.69 -5.87
CA GLU A 150 -5.61 -18.41 -7.29
C GLU A 150 -4.69 -17.31 -7.85
N ILE A 151 -3.93 -16.60 -6.99
CA ILE A 151 -3.08 -15.48 -7.42
C ILE A 151 -1.92 -15.98 -8.28
N LYS A 152 -1.87 -15.43 -9.50
CA LYS A 152 -0.80 -15.62 -10.50
C LYS A 152 -0.40 -14.25 -11.05
N ILE A 153 0.71 -14.19 -11.76
CA ILE A 153 1.20 -12.96 -12.40
C ILE A 153 0.15 -12.35 -13.34
N GLU A 154 -0.56 -13.19 -14.10
CA GLU A 154 -1.60 -12.75 -15.04
C GLU A 154 -2.76 -12.04 -14.34
N ASN A 155 -3.18 -12.54 -13.16
CA ASN A 155 -4.22 -11.91 -12.36
C ASN A 155 -3.75 -10.56 -11.79
N LEU A 156 -2.47 -10.43 -11.45
CA LEU A 156 -1.90 -9.17 -10.97
C LEU A 156 -1.77 -8.13 -12.08
N LYS A 157 -1.54 -8.58 -13.33
CA LYS A 157 -1.51 -7.68 -14.50
C LYS A 157 -2.89 -7.21 -14.94
N ASN A 158 -3.89 -8.09 -14.85
CA ASN A 158 -5.26 -7.83 -15.28
C ASN A 158 -6.25 -8.26 -14.18
N PRO A 159 -6.32 -7.54 -13.07
CA PRO A 159 -7.17 -7.90 -11.94
C PRO A 159 -8.65 -7.66 -12.26
N ASP A 160 -9.48 -8.66 -11.95
CA ASP A 160 -10.93 -8.47 -11.80
C ASP A 160 -11.27 -7.97 -10.38
N GLU A 161 -12.55 -7.70 -10.13
CA GLU A 161 -13.02 -7.19 -8.83
C GLU A 161 -12.72 -8.18 -7.69
N LYS A 162 -12.83 -9.49 -7.93
CA LYS A 162 -12.53 -10.53 -6.92
C LYS A 162 -11.05 -10.52 -6.55
N ILE A 163 -10.17 -10.40 -7.52
CA ILE A 163 -8.73 -10.30 -7.30
C ILE A 163 -8.38 -9.01 -6.56
N LEU A 164 -8.99 -7.88 -6.94
CA LEU A 164 -8.82 -6.61 -6.23
C LEU A 164 -9.27 -6.72 -4.77
N GLU A 165 -10.44 -7.31 -4.50
CA GLU A 165 -10.90 -7.53 -3.13
C GLU A 165 -9.88 -8.34 -2.31
N ILE A 166 -9.39 -9.45 -2.86
CA ILE A 166 -8.40 -10.32 -2.19
C ILE A 166 -7.13 -9.53 -1.87
N ILE A 167 -6.56 -8.83 -2.86
CA ILE A 167 -5.29 -8.11 -2.71
C ILE A 167 -5.40 -6.96 -1.71
N LEU A 168 -6.56 -6.31 -1.62
CA LEU A 168 -6.75 -5.14 -0.79
C LEU A 168 -7.21 -5.47 0.65
N TRP A 169 -7.90 -6.60 0.88
CA TRP A 169 -8.60 -6.86 2.14
C TRP A 169 -8.18 -8.12 2.90
N SER A 170 -7.36 -8.99 2.31
CA SER A 170 -7.03 -10.27 2.94
C SER A 170 -5.92 -10.17 3.96
N ASP A 171 -5.97 -11.03 4.98
CA ASP A 171 -5.05 -11.05 6.11
C ASP A 171 -4.40 -12.43 6.32
N PRO A 172 -3.10 -12.51 6.71
CA PRO A 172 -2.43 -13.76 7.04
C PRO A 172 -2.80 -14.26 8.44
N SER A 173 -2.87 -15.58 8.61
CA SER A 173 -2.98 -16.22 9.91
C SER A 173 -2.11 -17.48 9.98
N ASP A 174 -1.35 -17.63 11.07
CA ASP A 174 -0.55 -18.82 11.33
C ASP A 174 -1.40 -20.00 11.85
N GLU A 175 -2.68 -19.76 12.22
CA GLU A 175 -3.56 -20.69 12.93
C GLU A 175 -4.43 -21.51 11.96
N ILE A 176 -4.44 -21.22 10.66
CA ILE A 176 -5.30 -21.87 9.69
C ILE A 176 -4.51 -22.56 8.58
N HIS A 177 -5.15 -23.49 7.90
CA HIS A 177 -4.69 -24.09 6.65
C HIS A 177 -5.70 -23.73 5.54
N GLY A 178 -5.21 -23.38 4.35
CA GLY A 178 -6.05 -22.90 3.25
C GLY A 178 -6.55 -21.47 3.48
N VAL A 179 -7.82 -21.26 3.18
CA VAL A 179 -8.47 -19.95 3.27
C VAL A 179 -9.79 -20.02 4.03
N LEU A 180 -10.10 -18.95 4.77
CA LEU A 180 -11.39 -18.73 5.42
C LEU A 180 -11.92 -17.35 5.07
N PRO A 181 -13.26 -17.13 5.14
CA PRO A 181 -13.82 -15.78 5.02
C PRO A 181 -13.23 -14.84 6.08
N SER A 182 -12.94 -13.61 5.67
CA SER A 182 -12.45 -12.59 6.60
C SER A 182 -13.57 -12.08 7.52
N TYR A 183 -13.24 -11.85 8.78
CA TYR A 183 -14.14 -11.19 9.75
C TYR A 183 -14.39 -9.71 9.41
N ARG A 184 -13.64 -9.14 8.46
CA ARG A 184 -13.85 -7.76 7.98
C ARG A 184 -15.08 -7.62 7.08
N GLY A 185 -15.67 -8.73 6.63
CA GLY A 185 -16.76 -8.75 5.65
C GLY A 185 -16.29 -8.61 4.20
N ALA A 186 -14.97 -8.52 3.98
CA ALA A 186 -14.32 -8.48 2.67
C ALA A 186 -12.98 -9.20 2.73
N GLY A 187 -12.52 -9.74 1.59
CA GLY A 187 -11.28 -10.53 1.51
C GLY A 187 -11.37 -11.88 2.23
N ILE A 188 -10.22 -12.47 2.47
CA ILE A 188 -10.06 -13.77 3.13
C ILE A 188 -8.98 -13.71 4.21
N ILE A 189 -9.00 -14.70 5.11
CA ILE A 189 -7.85 -15.05 5.94
C ILE A 189 -7.13 -16.21 5.25
N PHE A 190 -5.80 -16.15 5.10
CA PHE A 190 -5.03 -17.17 4.40
C PHE A 190 -3.91 -17.74 5.28
N GLY A 191 -3.70 -19.06 5.14
CA GLY A 191 -2.74 -19.84 5.91
C GLY A 191 -1.33 -19.88 5.31
N PRO A 192 -0.36 -20.49 6.03
CA PRO A 192 1.03 -20.64 5.57
C PRO A 192 1.16 -21.38 4.25
N ASP A 193 0.36 -22.41 4.03
CA ASP A 193 0.34 -23.23 2.81
C ASP A 193 0.04 -22.41 1.55
N VAL A 194 -0.90 -21.44 1.67
CA VAL A 194 -1.21 -20.50 0.58
C VAL A 194 -0.01 -19.64 0.23
N SER A 195 0.66 -19.10 1.26
CA SER A 195 1.85 -18.26 1.06
C SER A 195 2.98 -19.04 0.43
N PHE A 196 3.28 -20.25 0.91
CA PHE A 196 4.34 -21.09 0.35
C PHE A 196 4.08 -21.43 -1.13
N LYS A 197 2.85 -21.79 -1.47
CA LYS A 197 2.45 -22.08 -2.84
C LYS A 197 2.64 -20.86 -3.75
N VAL A 198 1.98 -19.74 -3.42
CA VAL A 198 1.95 -18.55 -4.29
C VAL A 198 3.34 -17.93 -4.45
N LEU A 199 4.11 -17.80 -3.36
CA LEU A 199 5.46 -17.25 -3.44
C LEU A 199 6.40 -18.14 -4.28
N SER A 200 6.25 -19.47 -4.21
CA SER A 200 6.99 -20.41 -5.06
C SER A 200 6.61 -20.27 -6.53
N GLU A 201 5.32 -20.18 -6.86
CA GLU A 201 4.83 -20.01 -8.23
C GLU A 201 5.27 -18.68 -8.87
N ILE A 202 5.28 -17.59 -8.09
CA ILE A 202 5.76 -16.25 -8.53
C ILE A 202 7.31 -16.17 -8.50
N ASN A 203 8.00 -17.14 -7.89
CA ASN A 203 9.45 -17.19 -7.74
C ASN A 203 10.02 -16.01 -6.92
N VAL A 204 9.41 -15.76 -5.75
CA VAL A 204 9.89 -14.78 -4.77
C VAL A 204 10.00 -15.39 -3.37
N LYS A 205 10.77 -14.75 -2.48
CA LYS A 205 11.02 -15.25 -1.12
C LYS A 205 9.99 -14.79 -0.11
N TYR A 206 9.49 -13.56 -0.27
CA TYR A 206 8.66 -12.86 0.72
C TYR A 206 7.41 -12.26 0.09
N LEU A 207 6.33 -12.24 0.87
CA LEU A 207 5.24 -11.28 0.71
C LEU A 207 5.47 -10.15 1.72
N ILE A 208 5.56 -8.90 1.26
CA ILE A 208 5.61 -7.71 2.12
C ILE A 208 4.32 -6.94 1.90
N ARG A 209 3.57 -6.73 2.98
CA ARG A 209 2.23 -6.15 2.94
C ARG A 209 2.00 -5.17 4.11
N SER A 210 0.86 -4.52 4.16
CA SER A 210 0.47 -3.59 5.20
C SER A 210 -0.92 -3.90 5.79
N HIS A 211 -1.90 -3.00 5.77
CA HIS A 211 -3.33 -3.17 6.08
C HIS A 211 -3.67 -3.50 7.55
N GLN A 212 -2.81 -4.19 8.29
CA GLN A 212 -3.05 -4.54 9.69
C GLN A 212 -2.16 -3.71 10.61
N PRO A 213 -2.73 -2.90 11.52
CA PRO A 213 -1.94 -2.21 12.53
C PRO A 213 -1.22 -3.23 13.42
N THR A 214 0.05 -2.99 13.66
CA THR A 214 0.90 -3.82 14.51
C THR A 214 1.57 -2.94 15.56
N ILE A 215 1.53 -3.34 16.82
CA ILE A 215 1.97 -2.50 17.95
C ILE A 215 3.42 -2.05 17.89
N TYR A 216 4.28 -2.84 17.23
CA TYR A 216 5.70 -2.52 17.01
C TYR A 216 6.03 -2.04 15.59
N GLY A 217 5.00 -1.73 14.79
CA GLY A 217 5.12 -1.30 13.40
C GLY A 217 5.37 -2.44 12.40
N TYR A 218 5.58 -3.67 12.85
CA TYR A 218 5.74 -4.83 11.97
C TYR A 218 5.36 -6.14 12.65
N LYS A 219 5.04 -7.16 11.83
CA LYS A 219 4.79 -8.53 12.26
C LYS A 219 5.20 -9.52 11.18
N TRP A 220 5.88 -10.59 11.57
CA TRP A 220 6.12 -11.74 10.72
C TRP A 220 5.08 -12.83 10.93
N ASN A 221 4.60 -13.43 9.84
CA ASN A 221 3.76 -14.63 9.81
C ASN A 221 4.36 -15.67 8.86
N HIS A 222 3.79 -16.90 8.87
CA HIS A 222 4.08 -17.99 7.93
C HIS A 222 5.57 -18.33 7.86
N ASN A 223 6.19 -18.60 9.04
CA ASN A 223 7.62 -18.90 9.15
C ASN A 223 8.49 -17.83 8.44
N MET A 224 8.23 -16.56 8.71
CA MET A 224 8.94 -15.41 8.14
C MET A 224 8.81 -15.29 6.61
N LYS A 225 7.72 -15.77 6.02
CA LYS A 225 7.42 -15.59 4.59
C LYS A 225 6.55 -14.37 4.32
N VAL A 226 5.73 -13.97 5.28
CA VAL A 226 4.84 -12.80 5.19
C VAL A 226 5.26 -11.78 6.21
N LEU A 227 5.63 -10.59 5.74
CA LEU A 227 5.96 -9.43 6.57
C LEU A 227 4.85 -8.39 6.44
N THR A 228 4.14 -8.14 7.52
CA THR A 228 3.26 -6.98 7.65
C THR A 228 4.07 -5.81 8.21
N ILE A 229 4.00 -4.64 7.56
CA ILE A 229 4.58 -3.38 8.04
C ILE A 229 3.48 -2.33 8.20
N PHE A 230 3.63 -1.45 9.18
CA PHE A 230 2.66 -0.40 9.45
C PHE A 230 3.41 0.88 9.84
N SER A 231 3.22 1.94 9.08
CA SER A 231 4.01 3.16 9.20
C SER A 231 3.28 4.31 9.93
N SER A 232 1.98 4.21 10.14
CA SER A 232 1.18 5.22 10.84
C SER A 232 1.26 5.04 12.36
N LYS A 233 2.31 5.58 12.98
CA LYS A 233 2.56 5.43 14.41
C LYS A 233 1.60 6.24 15.28
N ASN A 234 1.44 7.52 14.95
CA ASN A 234 0.76 8.48 15.85
C ASN A 234 -0.76 8.29 15.83
N VAL A 235 -1.35 8.02 14.68
CA VAL A 235 -2.80 7.83 14.50
C VAL A 235 -3.31 6.63 15.27
N TYR A 236 -2.52 5.55 15.33
CA TYR A 236 -2.89 4.32 16.03
C TYR A 236 -2.26 4.18 17.41
N ASN A 237 -1.54 5.20 17.92
CA ASN A 237 -0.84 5.18 19.20
C ASN A 237 0.06 3.93 19.35
N LEU A 238 0.78 3.57 18.31
CA LEU A 238 1.68 2.42 18.30
C LEU A 238 2.96 2.73 19.08
N ILE A 239 3.61 1.69 19.61
CA ILE A 239 4.93 1.84 20.23
C ILE A 239 5.95 2.31 19.20
N ASN A 240 5.95 1.71 18.01
CA ASN A 240 6.76 2.13 16.86
C ASN A 240 5.92 2.14 15.59
N GLY A 241 6.24 3.06 14.67
CA GLY A 241 6.03 2.85 13.26
C GLY A 241 7.22 2.10 12.67
N ALA A 242 7.05 1.48 11.49
CA ALA A 242 8.14 0.82 10.81
C ALA A 242 8.04 0.98 9.30
N TYR A 243 9.19 0.92 8.66
CA TYR A 243 9.33 0.76 7.21
C TYR A 243 10.44 -0.28 6.92
N VAL A 244 10.47 -0.79 5.70
CA VAL A 244 11.49 -1.77 5.29
C VAL A 244 12.49 -1.09 4.38
N LYS A 245 13.76 -1.38 4.60
CA LYS A 245 14.86 -1.03 3.71
C LYS A 245 15.44 -2.30 3.09
N ILE A 246 15.52 -2.35 1.77
CA ILE A 246 16.18 -3.42 1.04
C ILE A 246 17.45 -2.84 0.41
N VAL A 247 18.59 -3.44 0.75
CA VAL A 247 19.89 -3.08 0.17
C VAL A 247 20.62 -4.35 -0.21
N ASN A 248 21.03 -4.47 -1.47
CA ASN A 248 21.73 -5.65 -1.99
C ASN A 248 21.00 -6.98 -1.68
N GLY A 249 19.67 -6.98 -1.74
CA GLY A 249 18.84 -8.14 -1.45
C GLY A 249 18.66 -8.48 0.04
N ASN A 250 19.27 -7.72 0.95
CA ASN A 250 19.07 -7.85 2.39
C ASN A 250 17.93 -6.96 2.85
N LEU A 251 17.01 -7.56 3.64
CA LEU A 251 15.86 -6.88 4.20
C LEU A 251 16.18 -6.42 5.64
N GLU A 252 16.00 -5.13 5.89
CA GLU A 252 16.15 -4.50 7.20
C GLU A 252 14.83 -3.82 7.59
N ILE A 253 14.35 -4.05 8.81
CA ILE A 253 13.18 -3.37 9.36
C ILE A 253 13.68 -2.20 10.19
N VAL A 254 13.34 -0.99 9.76
CA VAL A 254 13.66 0.24 10.46
C VAL A 254 12.46 0.71 11.28
N LYS A 255 12.65 0.85 12.59
CA LYS A 255 11.62 1.33 13.54
C LYS A 255 11.88 2.79 13.91
N PHE A 256 10.79 3.54 14.18
CA PHE A 256 10.88 4.95 14.58
C PHE A 256 9.80 5.35 15.57
#